data_94043fc0cdf35834d371448030e7fd02
#
_entry.id   94043fc0cdf35834d371448030e7fd02
#
_cell.length_a   1.000
_cell.length_b   1.000
_cell.length_c   1.000
_cell.angle_alpha   90.00
_cell.angle_beta   90.00
_cell.angle_gamma   90.00
#
_symmetry.space_group_name_H-M   'P 1'
#
loop_
_entity.id
_entity.type
_entity.pdbx_description
1 polymer ?
#
loop_
_entity_poly.entity_id
_entity_poly.type
_entity_poly.pdbx_seq_one_letter_code
_entity_poly.pdbx_strand_id
1 'polypeptide(L)'
;MYHQLDDDRPKDECGVFGIYGHDDAAAITTLGLHALQHRGQESAGIVTFDKNHFHAERRIGLVSEHFTKQSVIDRLSGNTAIGHVRYSTTGGTVLRNVQPLFADLTVGGFAIAHNGNLTNGLTLRHELKKEGAIFQSTSDTETILQLVARSKKGLSLIHISEPTRPY
;
A
#
# COMPACT_ATOMS: atom_id res chain seq x y z
N MET A 1 9.21 41.73 5.40
CA MET A 1 8.79 40.48 6.04
C MET A 1 7.70 39.89 5.13
N TYR A 2 8.08 39.07 4.15
CA TYR A 2 7.12 38.49 3.20
C TYR A 2 6.53 37.25 3.86
N HIS A 3 5.22 37.29 4.17
CA HIS A 3 4.44 36.10 4.47
C HIS A 3 4.54 35.17 3.26
N GLN A 4 5.18 34.00 3.41
CA GLN A 4 4.97 32.89 2.51
C GLN A 4 3.47 32.59 2.54
N LEU A 5 2.80 32.90 1.44
CA LEU A 5 1.45 32.42 1.18
C LEU A 5 1.57 30.89 1.16
N ASP A 6 0.92 30.25 2.10
CA ASP A 6 0.78 28.80 2.15
C ASP A 6 0.28 28.36 0.77
N ASP A 7 1.05 27.53 0.08
CA ASP A 7 0.74 27.12 -1.28
C ASP A 7 -0.44 26.13 -1.19
N ASP A 8 -1.64 26.64 -1.39
CA ASP A 8 -2.93 25.92 -1.29
C ASP A 8 -3.14 24.97 -2.48
N ARG A 9 -2.06 24.63 -3.21
CA ARG A 9 -2.11 23.61 -4.25
C ARG A 9 -2.22 22.24 -3.62
N PRO A 10 -3.08 21.36 -4.19
CA PRO A 10 -3.10 19.97 -3.78
C PRO A 10 -1.68 19.40 -3.87
N LYS A 11 -1.11 19.02 -2.74
CA LYS A 11 0.17 18.31 -2.73
C LYS A 11 -0.05 16.95 -3.36
N ASP A 12 0.86 16.56 -4.25
CA ASP A 12 0.86 15.22 -4.82
C ASP A 12 0.86 14.20 -3.68
N GLU A 13 -0.16 13.37 -3.66
CA GLU A 13 -0.35 12.34 -2.65
C GLU A 13 -0.48 10.99 -3.33
N CYS A 14 -0.06 9.92 -2.63
CA CYS A 14 -0.18 8.56 -3.14
C CYS A 14 -1.59 8.25 -3.67
N GLY A 15 -1.71 7.24 -4.54
CA GLY A 15 -2.98 6.72 -5.04
C GLY A 15 -3.14 5.24 -4.69
N VAL A 16 -4.34 4.84 -4.30
CA VAL A 16 -4.71 3.45 -4.04
C VAL A 16 -5.87 3.08 -4.96
N PHE A 17 -5.82 1.88 -5.53
CA PHE A 17 -6.90 1.31 -6.33
C PHE A 17 -7.13 -0.14 -5.90
N GLY A 18 -8.38 -0.59 -5.89
CA GLY A 18 -8.73 -1.97 -5.56
C GLY A 18 -9.92 -2.46 -6.37
N ILE A 19 -9.91 -3.75 -6.68
CA ILE A 19 -10.98 -4.45 -7.39
C ILE A 19 -11.15 -5.86 -6.83
N TYR A 20 -12.38 -6.32 -6.80
CA TYR A 20 -12.75 -7.65 -6.32
C TYR A 20 -13.69 -8.36 -7.30
N GLY A 21 -13.42 -9.64 -7.55
CA GLY A 21 -14.32 -10.52 -8.30
C GLY A 21 -14.34 -10.27 -9.81
N HIS A 22 -13.22 -9.82 -10.42
CA HIS A 22 -13.13 -9.55 -11.85
C HIS A 22 -11.96 -10.32 -12.48
N ASP A 23 -12.20 -11.02 -13.59
CA ASP A 23 -11.18 -11.86 -14.23
C ASP A 23 -9.96 -11.06 -14.71
N ASP A 24 -10.15 -9.81 -15.14
CA ASP A 24 -9.08 -8.90 -15.55
C ASP A 24 -8.60 -7.98 -14.43
N ALA A 25 -8.62 -8.44 -13.17
CA ALA A 25 -8.32 -7.60 -12.02
C ALA A 25 -6.97 -6.88 -12.12
N ALA A 26 -5.93 -7.56 -12.58
CA ALA A 26 -4.60 -6.98 -12.75
C ALA A 26 -4.58 -5.85 -13.80
N ALA A 27 -5.21 -6.08 -14.96
CA ALA A 27 -5.26 -5.11 -16.04
C ALA A 27 -6.07 -3.86 -15.65
N ILE A 28 -7.23 -4.05 -15.00
CA ILE A 28 -8.07 -2.94 -14.53
C ILE A 28 -7.35 -2.17 -13.42
N THR A 29 -6.65 -2.86 -12.51
CA THR A 29 -5.85 -2.19 -11.48
C THR A 29 -4.72 -1.37 -12.10
N THR A 30 -4.06 -1.89 -13.14
CA THR A 30 -3.05 -1.14 -13.89
C THR A 30 -3.63 0.14 -14.50
N LEU A 31 -4.81 0.06 -15.13
CA LEU A 31 -5.49 1.24 -15.69
C LEU A 31 -5.88 2.24 -14.59
N GLY A 32 -6.40 1.74 -13.46
CA GLY A 32 -6.74 2.57 -12.30
C GLY A 32 -5.51 3.31 -11.74
N LEU A 33 -4.39 2.62 -11.59
CA LEU A 33 -3.13 3.23 -11.15
C LEU A 33 -2.57 4.21 -12.18
N HIS A 34 -2.71 3.93 -13.49
CA HIS A 34 -2.31 4.86 -14.54
C HIS A 34 -3.12 6.15 -14.46
N ALA A 35 -4.43 6.06 -14.23
CA ALA A 35 -5.28 7.24 -14.00
C ALA A 35 -4.88 8.04 -12.75
N LEU A 36 -4.35 7.35 -11.72
CA LEU A 36 -3.84 7.96 -10.49
C LEU A 36 -2.36 8.37 -10.57
N GLN A 37 -1.69 8.19 -11.71
CA GLN A 37 -0.25 8.41 -11.86
C GLN A 37 0.19 9.84 -11.51
N HIS A 38 -0.68 10.82 -11.73
CA HIS A 38 -0.44 12.22 -11.34
C HIS A 38 -0.29 12.41 -9.83
N ARG A 39 -0.77 11.45 -9.02
CA ARG A 39 -0.65 11.46 -7.56
C ARG A 39 0.63 10.80 -7.04
N GLY A 40 1.28 9.95 -7.84
CA GLY A 40 2.49 9.26 -7.40
C GLY A 40 3.32 8.77 -8.58
N GLN A 41 4.53 9.29 -8.73
CA GLN A 41 5.39 9.05 -9.89
C GLN A 41 6.68 8.29 -9.57
N GLU A 42 6.92 7.98 -8.30
CA GLU A 42 8.19 7.39 -7.88
C GLU A 42 8.21 5.87 -7.95
N SER A 43 7.09 5.25 -7.63
CA SER A 43 6.97 3.80 -7.65
C SER A 43 5.53 3.34 -7.74
N ALA A 44 5.34 2.14 -8.24
CA ALA A 44 4.05 1.49 -8.34
C ALA A 44 4.14 0.02 -7.93
N GLY A 45 3.04 -0.50 -7.40
CA GLY A 45 2.92 -1.91 -7.08
C GLY A 45 1.49 -2.41 -7.21
N ILE A 46 1.37 -3.68 -7.55
CA ILE A 46 0.10 -4.40 -7.64
C ILE A 46 0.28 -5.73 -6.92
N VAL A 47 -0.70 -6.10 -6.12
CA VAL A 47 -0.85 -7.44 -5.54
C VAL A 47 -2.20 -7.99 -5.97
N THR A 48 -2.19 -9.22 -6.50
CA THR A 48 -3.41 -9.95 -6.85
C THR A 48 -3.56 -11.20 -6.00
N PHE A 49 -4.76 -11.75 -5.96
CA PHE A 49 -5.09 -12.97 -5.25
C PHE A 49 -5.97 -13.89 -6.10
N ASP A 50 -5.56 -15.15 -6.23
CA ASP A 50 -6.19 -16.18 -7.07
C ASP A 50 -6.93 -17.26 -6.28
N LYS A 51 -7.39 -16.98 -5.06
CA LYS A 51 -7.98 -17.88 -4.06
C LYS A 51 -6.98 -18.69 -3.24
N ASN A 52 -5.76 -18.91 -3.73
CA ASN A 52 -4.74 -19.74 -3.07
C ASN A 52 -3.47 -18.96 -2.78
N HIS A 53 -3.05 -18.10 -3.73
CA HIS A 53 -1.76 -17.43 -3.70
C HIS A 53 -1.90 -15.94 -3.95
N PHE A 54 -0.97 -15.19 -3.37
CA PHE A 54 -0.77 -13.80 -3.70
C PHE A 54 0.34 -13.68 -4.74
N HIS A 55 0.09 -12.88 -5.77
CA HIS A 55 1.08 -12.52 -6.77
C HIS A 55 1.37 -11.05 -6.64
N ALA A 56 2.63 -10.66 -6.60
CA ALA A 56 3.04 -9.29 -6.34
C ALA A 56 4.07 -8.80 -7.36
N GLU A 57 3.83 -7.66 -7.93
CA GLU A 57 4.77 -6.90 -8.75
C GLU A 57 4.94 -5.51 -8.18
N ARG A 58 6.18 -5.14 -7.87
CA ARG A 58 6.54 -3.83 -7.31
C ARG A 58 7.72 -3.27 -8.07
N ARG A 59 7.64 -2.02 -8.50
CA ARG A 59 8.64 -1.34 -9.33
C ARG A 59 8.88 0.08 -8.86
N ILE A 60 10.10 0.54 -9.02
CA ILE A 60 10.44 1.95 -8.96
C ILE A 60 10.22 2.52 -10.36
N GLY A 61 9.58 3.68 -10.46
CA GLY A 61 9.21 4.33 -11.73
C GLY A 61 7.71 4.31 -12.00
N LEU A 62 7.34 4.69 -13.22
CA LEU A 62 5.96 4.90 -13.61
C LEU A 62 5.21 3.58 -13.91
N VAL A 63 3.90 3.60 -13.74
CA VAL A 63 3.01 2.50 -14.13
C VAL A 63 3.17 2.18 -15.62
N SER A 64 3.22 3.21 -16.46
CA SER A 64 3.37 3.09 -17.91
C SER A 64 4.69 2.42 -18.34
N GLU A 65 5.73 2.49 -17.55
CA GLU A 65 7.04 1.88 -17.87
C GLU A 65 7.07 0.38 -17.56
N HIS A 66 6.36 -0.03 -16.52
CA HIS A 66 6.54 -1.36 -15.94
C HIS A 66 5.33 -2.28 -16.08
N PHE A 67 4.11 -1.75 -16.08
CA PHE A 67 2.88 -2.55 -16.04
C PHE A 67 2.12 -2.61 -17.36
N THR A 68 2.68 -2.07 -18.45
CA THR A 68 2.10 -2.15 -19.81
C THR A 68 2.45 -3.43 -20.54
N LYS A 69 3.43 -4.19 -20.06
CA LYS A 69 3.87 -5.43 -20.70
C LYS A 69 2.93 -6.58 -20.31
N GLN A 70 2.41 -7.29 -21.31
CA GLN A 70 1.53 -8.45 -21.08
C GLN A 70 2.17 -9.46 -20.13
N SER A 71 3.46 -9.74 -20.26
CA SER A 71 4.18 -10.67 -19.40
C SER A 71 4.22 -10.28 -17.92
N VAL A 72 4.00 -9.01 -17.57
CA VAL A 72 3.85 -8.55 -16.19
C VAL A 72 2.43 -8.83 -15.70
N ILE A 73 1.43 -8.54 -16.54
CA ILE A 73 0.02 -8.81 -16.22
C ILE A 73 -0.21 -10.32 -16.06
N ASP A 74 0.38 -11.15 -16.90
CA ASP A 74 0.24 -12.62 -16.83
C ASP A 74 0.78 -13.22 -15.52
N ARG A 75 1.75 -12.56 -14.87
CA ARG A 75 2.24 -12.98 -13.54
C ARG A 75 1.33 -12.54 -12.39
N LEU A 76 0.45 -11.62 -12.64
CA LEU A 76 -0.52 -11.11 -11.67
C LEU A 76 -1.87 -11.82 -11.84
N SER A 77 -1.87 -13.15 -11.74
CA SER A 77 -3.11 -13.92 -11.84
C SER A 77 -4.05 -13.68 -10.66
N GLY A 78 -5.35 -13.90 -10.88
CA GLY A 78 -6.38 -13.78 -9.85
C GLY A 78 -7.47 -12.77 -10.19
N ASN A 79 -8.56 -12.85 -9.43
CA ASN A 79 -9.75 -12.03 -9.66
C ASN A 79 -9.93 -10.91 -8.62
N THR A 80 -8.95 -10.73 -7.77
CA THR A 80 -8.92 -9.69 -6.75
C THR A 80 -7.56 -9.01 -6.82
N ALA A 81 -7.53 -7.69 -6.80
CA ALA A 81 -6.29 -6.93 -6.86
C ALA A 81 -6.36 -5.65 -6.01
N ILE A 82 -5.22 -5.29 -5.45
CA ILE A 82 -4.98 -3.95 -4.90
C ILE A 82 -3.70 -3.39 -5.50
N GLY A 83 -3.70 -2.08 -5.76
CA GLY A 83 -2.57 -1.38 -6.32
C GLY A 83 -2.30 -0.06 -5.62
N HIS A 84 -1.07 0.41 -5.75
CA HIS A 84 -0.61 1.65 -5.14
C HIS A 84 0.39 2.36 -6.03
N VAL A 85 0.24 3.68 -6.18
CA VAL A 85 1.26 4.58 -6.71
C VAL A 85 1.76 5.48 -5.60
N ARG A 86 3.08 5.64 -5.50
CA ARG A 86 3.73 6.33 -4.40
C ARG A 86 4.28 7.67 -4.84
N TYR A 87 4.02 8.66 -3.98
CA TYR A 87 4.78 9.89 -3.88
C TYR A 87 5.44 9.92 -2.50
N SER A 88 6.75 10.14 -2.43
CA SER A 88 7.44 10.18 -1.13
C SER A 88 7.73 11.61 -0.72
N THR A 89 7.16 12.00 0.39
CA THR A 89 7.47 13.28 1.04
C THR A 89 8.72 13.19 1.90
N THR A 90 9.11 11.97 2.30
CA THR A 90 10.26 11.72 3.19
C THR A 90 10.88 10.36 2.92
N GLY A 91 12.21 10.31 2.84
CA GLY A 91 12.98 9.08 2.65
C GLY A 91 13.17 8.68 1.18
N GLY A 92 14.32 8.06 0.88
CA GLY A 92 14.65 7.62 -0.49
C GLY A 92 13.67 6.59 -1.04
N THR A 93 13.46 6.66 -2.36
CA THR A 93 12.65 5.67 -3.09
C THR A 93 13.40 4.34 -3.14
N VAL A 94 13.05 3.43 -2.24
CA VAL A 94 13.61 2.08 -2.15
C VAL A 94 12.51 1.05 -2.34
N LEU A 95 12.82 -0.03 -3.03
CA LEU A 95 11.85 -1.07 -3.40
C LEU A 95 11.11 -1.65 -2.18
N ARG A 96 11.77 -1.76 -1.02
CA ARG A 96 11.17 -2.27 0.22
C ARG A 96 10.02 -1.41 0.77
N ASN A 97 9.92 -0.15 0.33
CA ASN A 97 8.86 0.78 0.71
C ASN A 97 7.71 0.83 -0.30
N VAL A 98 7.85 0.15 -1.44
CA VAL A 98 6.80 0.10 -2.46
C VAL A 98 5.65 -0.76 -1.98
N GLN A 99 4.47 -0.19 -1.98
CA GLN A 99 3.23 -0.87 -1.61
C GLN A 99 2.54 -1.46 -2.86
N PRO A 100 1.64 -2.44 -2.69
CA PRO A 100 1.16 -3.03 -1.44
C PRO A 100 2.22 -3.84 -0.70
N LEU A 101 2.18 -3.83 0.65
CA LEU A 101 2.94 -4.74 1.49
C LEU A 101 2.13 -6.05 1.67
N PHE A 102 2.85 -7.15 1.78
CA PHE A 102 2.25 -8.47 1.91
C PHE A 102 2.89 -9.21 3.09
N ALA A 103 2.07 -9.98 3.81
CA ALA A 103 2.52 -10.90 4.85
C ALA A 103 1.64 -12.15 4.87
N ASP A 104 2.24 -13.26 5.27
CA ASP A 104 1.52 -14.49 5.60
C ASP A 104 1.29 -14.52 7.11
N LEU A 105 0.01 -14.58 7.48
CA LEU A 105 -0.45 -14.57 8.86
C LEU A 105 -1.06 -15.92 9.21
N THR A 106 -1.18 -16.22 10.49
CA THR A 106 -1.84 -17.47 10.97
C THR A 106 -3.26 -17.66 10.43
N VAL A 107 -3.93 -16.55 10.12
CA VAL A 107 -5.29 -16.54 9.57
C VAL A 107 -5.34 -16.53 8.04
N GLY A 108 -4.19 -16.62 7.39
CA GLY A 108 -4.03 -16.55 5.93
C GLY A 108 -3.21 -15.35 5.48
N GLY A 109 -2.99 -15.26 4.17
CA GLY A 109 -2.23 -14.16 3.58
C GLY A 109 -2.98 -12.82 3.73
N PHE A 110 -2.21 -11.75 3.90
CA PHE A 110 -2.71 -10.39 4.05
C PHE A 110 -1.90 -9.41 3.20
N ALA A 111 -2.59 -8.62 2.40
CA ALA A 111 -1.98 -7.56 1.61
C ALA A 111 -2.61 -6.21 1.97
N ILE A 112 -1.79 -5.16 2.05
CA ILE A 112 -2.23 -3.82 2.45
C ILE A 112 -1.60 -2.75 1.58
N ALA A 113 -2.42 -1.79 1.15
CA ALA A 113 -2.01 -0.52 0.59
C ALA A 113 -2.64 0.62 1.41
N HIS A 114 -1.87 1.64 1.71
CA HIS A 114 -2.27 2.74 2.56
C HIS A 114 -1.86 4.07 1.91
N ASN A 115 -2.83 4.95 1.77
CA ASN A 115 -2.62 6.34 1.39
C ASN A 115 -2.87 7.21 2.62
N GLY A 116 -1.82 7.80 3.15
CA GLY A 116 -1.86 8.60 4.36
C GLY A 116 -0.59 8.48 5.18
N ASN A 117 -0.61 9.04 6.39
CA ASN A 117 0.51 9.03 7.31
C ASN A 117 0.01 8.85 8.75
N LEU A 118 0.55 7.88 9.47
CA LEU A 118 0.22 7.68 10.88
C LEU A 118 0.86 8.77 11.73
N THR A 119 0.06 9.57 12.40
CA THR A 119 0.54 10.66 13.28
C THR A 119 1.42 10.17 14.41
N ASN A 120 1.18 8.96 14.91
CA ASN A 120 1.94 8.29 15.97
C ASN A 120 2.78 7.10 15.46
N GLY A 121 3.02 7.00 14.17
CA GLY A 121 3.67 5.84 13.54
C GLY A 121 5.05 5.51 14.11
N LEU A 122 5.86 6.52 14.43
CA LEU A 122 7.20 6.33 15.03
C LEU A 122 7.11 5.75 16.44
N THR A 123 6.18 6.23 17.26
CA THR A 123 5.97 5.73 18.63
C THR A 123 5.52 4.27 18.58
N LEU A 124 4.49 3.97 17.80
CA LEU A 124 3.98 2.60 17.62
C LEU A 124 5.07 1.66 17.10
N ARG A 125 5.86 2.10 16.13
CA ARG A 125 6.98 1.32 15.59
C ARG A 125 8.02 1.01 16.66
N HIS A 126 8.33 1.98 17.53
CA HIS A 126 9.28 1.77 18.62
C HIS A 126 8.75 0.78 19.65
N GLU A 127 7.50 0.88 20.04
CA GLU A 127 6.82 -0.05 20.96
C GLU A 127 6.81 -1.47 20.40
N LEU A 128 6.37 -1.63 19.15
CA LEU A 128 6.35 -2.92 18.47
C LEU A 128 7.74 -3.56 18.39
N LYS A 129 8.81 -2.77 18.15
CA LYS A 129 10.18 -3.29 18.16
C LYS A 129 10.60 -3.79 19.54
N LYS A 130 10.21 -3.10 20.62
CA LYS A 130 10.47 -3.58 22.00
C LYS A 130 9.78 -4.92 22.26
N GLU A 131 8.65 -5.16 21.63
CA GLU A 131 7.90 -6.41 21.70
C GLU A 131 8.40 -7.48 20.71
N GLY A 132 9.52 -7.22 20.03
CA GLY A 132 10.14 -8.16 19.10
C GLY A 132 9.59 -8.13 17.67
N ALA A 133 8.89 -7.06 17.24
CA ALA A 133 8.48 -6.91 15.84
C ALA A 133 9.69 -6.70 14.93
N ILE A 134 9.68 -7.38 13.79
CA ILE A 134 10.69 -7.25 12.75
C ILE A 134 10.14 -6.36 11.64
N PHE A 135 10.89 -5.32 11.28
CA PHE A 135 10.53 -4.38 10.22
C PHE A 135 11.54 -4.48 9.07
N GLN A 136 11.03 -4.57 7.86
CA GLN A 136 11.83 -4.64 6.63
C GLN A 136 11.84 -3.30 5.88
N SER A 137 10.77 -2.50 6.03
CA SER A 137 10.63 -1.20 5.39
C SER A 137 10.72 -0.04 6.40
N THR A 138 10.72 1.17 5.92
CA THR A 138 10.59 2.37 6.75
C THR A 138 9.17 2.96 6.69
N SER A 139 8.25 2.32 5.94
CA SER A 139 6.87 2.76 5.78
C SER A 139 6.08 2.57 7.08
N ASP A 140 5.21 3.50 7.38
CA ASP A 140 4.22 3.41 8.46
C ASP A 140 3.16 2.35 8.18
N THR A 141 2.91 2.03 6.91
CA THR A 141 2.04 0.93 6.49
C THR A 141 2.49 -0.41 7.08
N GLU A 142 3.79 -0.63 7.23
CA GLU A 142 4.29 -1.83 7.89
C GLU A 142 3.96 -1.86 9.39
N THR A 143 3.84 -0.70 10.02
CA THR A 143 3.36 -0.60 11.42
C THR A 143 1.92 -1.10 11.52
N ILE A 144 1.05 -0.72 10.56
CA ILE A 144 -0.33 -1.23 10.50
C ILE A 144 -0.31 -2.76 10.33
N LEU A 145 0.50 -3.27 9.42
CA LEU A 145 0.62 -4.71 9.19
C LEU A 145 1.06 -5.46 10.44
N GLN A 146 2.02 -4.93 11.20
CA GLN A 146 2.46 -5.52 12.46
C GLN A 146 1.38 -5.49 13.55
N LEU A 147 0.58 -4.44 13.63
CA LEU A 147 -0.55 -4.35 14.55
C LEU A 147 -1.63 -5.40 14.21
N VAL A 148 -1.95 -5.54 12.92
CA VAL A 148 -2.89 -6.56 12.42
C VAL A 148 -2.40 -7.96 12.76
N ALA A 149 -1.11 -8.27 12.48
CA ALA A 149 -0.52 -9.59 12.74
C ALA A 149 -0.55 -9.98 14.23
N ARG A 150 -0.52 -9.01 15.14
CA ARG A 150 -0.51 -9.21 16.59
C ARG A 150 -1.89 -9.08 17.23
N SER A 151 -2.90 -8.71 16.47
CA SER A 151 -4.26 -8.58 16.98
C SER A 151 -4.77 -9.93 17.47
N LYS A 152 -5.13 -10.01 18.75
CA LYS A 152 -5.77 -11.20 19.35
C LYS A 152 -7.25 -11.34 18.92
N LYS A 153 -7.83 -10.27 18.39
CA LYS A 153 -9.17 -10.27 17.80
C LYS A 153 -9.00 -10.66 16.35
N GLY A 154 -9.63 -11.75 15.91
CA GLY A 154 -9.59 -12.16 14.51
C GLY A 154 -9.86 -10.97 13.57
N LEU A 155 -9.29 -11.00 12.38
CA LEU A 155 -9.48 -9.97 11.35
C LEU A 155 -10.97 -9.84 11.01
N SER A 156 -11.69 -9.04 11.78
CA SER A 156 -13.00 -8.55 11.40
C SER A 156 -12.80 -7.24 10.65
N LEU A 157 -13.15 -7.21 9.38
CA LEU A 157 -13.11 -5.99 8.55
C LEU A 157 -13.85 -4.81 9.21
N ILE A 158 -14.83 -5.08 10.06
CA ILE A 158 -15.60 -4.09 10.82
C ILE A 158 -14.73 -3.37 11.88
N HIS A 159 -13.70 -4.03 12.42
CA HIS A 159 -12.81 -3.43 13.43
C HIS A 159 -11.70 -2.56 12.84
N ILE A 160 -11.48 -2.62 11.53
CA ILE A 160 -10.44 -1.85 10.82
C ILE A 160 -11.02 -0.54 10.27
N SER A 161 -12.34 -0.45 10.08
CA SER A 161 -12.99 0.66 9.38
C SER A 161 -13.59 1.74 10.29
N GLU A 162 -13.64 1.56 11.59
CA GLU A 162 -14.08 2.64 12.48
C GLU A 162 -12.88 3.40 13.05
N PRO A 163 -12.58 4.62 12.52
CA PRO A 163 -11.71 5.52 13.25
C PRO A 163 -12.41 5.84 14.58
N THR A 164 -11.79 5.51 15.70
CA THR A 164 -12.18 6.04 17.00
C THR A 164 -12.18 7.56 16.88
N ARG A 165 -13.36 8.17 16.72
CA ARG A 165 -13.49 9.61 16.85
C ARG A 165 -13.19 9.94 18.31
N PRO A 166 -12.20 10.77 18.61
CA PRO A 166 -12.11 11.37 19.93
C PRO A 166 -13.34 12.26 20.09
N TYR A 167 -14.08 12.07 21.16
CA TYR A 167 -15.14 12.97 21.60
C TYR A 167 -14.52 14.30 22.04
#